data_f71d6c3ed51d234f974682119342ef0a
#
_entry.id   f71d6c3ed51d234f974682119342ef0a
#
_cell.length_a   1.000
_cell.length_b   1.000
_cell.length_c   1.000
_cell.angle_alpha   90.00
_cell.angle_beta   90.00
_cell.angle_gamma   90.00
#
_symmetry.space_group_name_H-M   'P 1'
#
loop_
_entity.id
_entity.type
_entity.pdbx_description
1 polymer ?
#
loop_
_entity_poly.entity_id
_entity_poly.type
_entity_poly.pdbx_seq_one_letter_code
_entity_poly.pdbx_strand_id
1 'polypeptide(L)'
;MPVSIKMAKEQNLSLNPTKISGVCGRLMCCLKYEQDTYEYLNSRMPSVGEKVKTPEGIIGEVKSVSVLRQLVRVVIDNGEEKELREYTVDDLRLKPRQKKDVKLTEEELRELKDLEDSGDETMEDKPQEKQQRNRGHRDNKNEYREGR
;
A
#
# COMPACT_ATOMS: atom_id res chain seq x y z
N MET A 1 16.14 -3.65 4.01
CA MET A 1 15.06 -4.01 3.07
C MET A 1 15.49 -3.68 1.66
N PRO A 2 15.27 -4.55 0.69
CA PRO A 2 15.54 -4.27 -0.71
C PRO A 2 14.59 -3.20 -1.26
N VAL A 3 15.01 -2.54 -2.34
CA VAL A 3 14.16 -1.56 -3.05
C VAL A 3 13.09 -2.31 -3.83
N SER A 4 11.85 -1.87 -3.71
CA SER A 4 10.70 -2.49 -4.36
C SER A 4 10.03 -1.55 -5.36
N ILE A 5 9.42 -2.12 -6.39
CA ILE A 5 8.60 -1.40 -7.37
C ILE A 5 7.43 -0.68 -6.70
N LYS A 6 6.91 -1.25 -5.63
CA LYS A 6 5.86 -0.65 -4.82
C LYS A 6 6.24 0.74 -4.29
N MET A 7 7.51 0.92 -3.89
CA MET A 7 8.03 2.21 -3.45
C MET A 7 7.95 3.27 -4.55
N ALA A 8 8.29 2.91 -5.79
CA ALA A 8 8.18 3.82 -6.94
C ALA A 8 6.73 4.26 -7.20
N LYS A 9 5.78 3.36 -7.04
CA LYS A 9 4.36 3.67 -7.20
C LYS A 9 3.83 4.56 -6.08
N GLU A 10 4.24 4.32 -4.84
CA GLU A 10 3.88 5.15 -3.68
C GLU A 10 4.43 6.57 -3.79
N GLN A 11 5.59 6.72 -4.42
CA GLN A 11 6.23 8.01 -4.69
C GLN A 11 5.69 8.69 -5.96
N ASN A 12 4.64 8.16 -6.59
CA ASN A 12 4.05 8.66 -7.82
C ASN A 12 5.02 8.80 -8.99
N LEU A 13 6.01 7.94 -9.05
CA LEU A 13 6.95 7.90 -10.16
C LEU A 13 6.38 7.11 -11.33
N SER A 14 6.82 7.48 -12.53
CA SER A 14 6.52 6.70 -13.73
C SER A 14 7.17 5.33 -13.62
N LEU A 15 6.39 4.27 -13.80
CA LEU A 15 6.86 2.88 -13.76
C LEU A 15 7.61 2.47 -15.05
N ASN A 16 8.24 3.42 -15.72
CA ASN A 16 9.07 3.13 -16.88
C ASN A 16 10.45 2.63 -16.41
N PRO A 17 10.88 1.42 -16.81
CA PRO A 17 12.15 0.84 -16.41
C PRO A 17 13.35 1.77 -16.64
N THR A 18 13.35 2.54 -17.74
CA THR A 18 14.45 3.47 -18.07
C THR A 18 14.53 4.66 -17.12
N LYS A 19 13.45 5.01 -16.46
CA LYS A 19 13.38 6.16 -15.53
C LYS A 19 13.63 5.81 -14.08
N ILE A 20 13.29 4.61 -13.67
CA ILE A 20 13.43 4.15 -12.29
C ILE A 20 14.63 3.24 -12.05
N SER A 21 15.33 2.84 -13.10
CA SER A 21 16.58 2.07 -12.99
C SER A 21 17.78 2.99 -12.79
N GLY A 22 18.69 2.57 -11.92
CA GLY A 22 19.98 3.20 -11.71
C GLY A 22 21.01 2.79 -12.76
N VAL A 23 22.19 3.38 -12.70
CA VAL A 23 23.33 3.04 -13.57
C VAL A 23 23.73 1.57 -13.42
N CYS A 24 23.49 0.97 -12.27
CA CYS A 24 23.76 -0.45 -11.98
C CYS A 24 22.74 -1.41 -12.61
N GLY A 25 21.69 -0.94 -13.29
CA GLY A 25 20.63 -1.75 -13.87
C GLY A 25 19.56 -2.23 -12.87
N ARG A 26 19.64 -1.77 -11.63
CA ARG A 26 18.65 -2.04 -10.57
C ARG A 26 17.84 -0.81 -10.26
N LEU A 27 16.77 -0.95 -9.46
CA LEU A 27 16.00 0.18 -8.97
C LEU A 27 16.87 1.18 -8.22
N MET A 28 16.58 2.47 -8.40
CA MET A 28 17.34 3.55 -7.77
C MET A 28 17.25 3.44 -6.24
N CYS A 29 18.39 3.53 -5.56
CA CYS A 29 18.46 3.45 -4.09
C CYS A 29 17.80 4.65 -3.39
N CYS A 30 17.64 5.79 -4.04
CA CYS A 30 16.94 6.95 -3.52
C CYS A 30 15.46 6.64 -3.20
N LEU A 31 14.84 5.68 -3.88
CA LEU A 31 13.49 5.22 -3.59
C LEU A 31 13.35 4.78 -2.12
N LYS A 32 14.34 4.07 -1.60
CA LYS A 32 14.35 3.63 -0.20
C LYS A 32 14.55 4.78 0.77
N TYR A 33 15.44 5.71 0.43
CA TYR A 33 15.73 6.86 1.31
C TYR A 33 14.53 7.76 1.52
N GLU A 34 13.74 7.95 0.49
CA GLU A 34 12.59 8.85 0.52
C GLU A 34 11.30 8.14 0.96
N GLN A 35 11.31 6.81 1.05
CA GLN A 35 10.11 6.01 1.29
C GLN A 35 9.37 6.42 2.58
N ASP A 36 10.08 6.56 3.68
CA ASP A 36 9.47 6.90 4.96
C ASP A 36 8.80 8.28 4.92
N THR A 37 9.44 9.24 4.23
CA THR A 37 8.89 10.58 4.04
C THR A 37 7.62 10.55 3.22
N TYR A 38 7.65 9.83 2.08
CA TYR A 38 6.46 9.71 1.24
C TYR A 38 5.33 8.94 1.92
N GLU A 39 5.64 7.91 2.67
CA GLU A 39 4.65 7.15 3.45
C GLU A 39 3.95 8.03 4.48
N TYR A 40 4.71 8.85 5.20
CA TYR A 40 4.18 9.81 6.14
C TYR A 40 3.29 10.87 5.46
N LEU A 41 3.77 11.47 4.38
CA LEU A 41 3.02 12.49 3.65
C LEU A 41 1.77 11.91 2.99
N ASN A 42 1.85 10.72 2.38
CA ASN A 42 0.71 10.05 1.77
C ASN A 42 -0.38 9.65 2.78
N SER A 43 0.00 9.35 4.02
CA SER A 43 -0.97 9.03 5.07
C SER A 43 -1.92 10.19 5.38
N ARG A 44 -1.47 11.42 5.14
CA ARG A 44 -2.23 12.66 5.36
C ARG A 44 -3.02 13.10 4.14
N MET A 45 -2.78 12.52 2.97
CA MET A 45 -3.37 12.96 1.72
C MET A 45 -4.56 12.09 1.27
N PRO A 46 -5.56 12.66 0.57
CA PRO A 46 -6.63 11.88 -0.02
C PRO A 46 -6.14 11.06 -1.22
N SER A 47 -6.87 10.00 -1.57
CA SER A 47 -6.61 9.25 -2.80
C SER A 47 -7.22 9.95 -4.01
N VAL A 48 -6.60 9.71 -5.17
CA VAL A 48 -7.20 10.05 -6.45
C VAL A 48 -8.53 9.31 -6.61
N GLY A 49 -9.58 10.05 -7.02
CA GLY A 49 -10.96 9.53 -7.12
C GLY A 49 -11.76 9.58 -5.80
N GLU A 50 -11.19 10.07 -4.72
CA GLU A 50 -11.89 10.24 -3.46
C GLU A 50 -12.71 11.53 -3.44
N LYS A 51 -13.89 11.47 -2.86
CA LYS A 51 -14.73 12.66 -2.65
C LYS A 51 -14.30 13.36 -1.37
N VAL A 52 -13.93 14.61 -1.50
CA VAL A 52 -13.50 15.47 -0.40
C VAL A 52 -14.41 16.68 -0.28
N LYS A 53 -14.55 17.16 0.94
CA LYS A 53 -15.31 18.38 1.21
C LYS A 53 -14.36 19.57 1.21
N THR A 54 -14.62 20.54 0.34
CA THR A 54 -13.88 21.79 0.28
C THR A 54 -14.22 22.71 1.46
N PRO A 55 -13.39 23.69 1.79
CA PRO A 55 -13.70 24.66 2.84
C PRO A 55 -14.97 25.47 2.53
N GLU A 56 -15.34 25.59 1.27
CA GLU A 56 -16.57 26.24 0.80
C GLU A 56 -17.83 25.38 1.04
N GLY A 57 -17.66 24.12 1.47
CA GLY A 57 -18.76 23.20 1.74
C GLY A 57 -19.19 22.36 0.54
N ILE A 58 -18.54 22.52 -0.60
CA ILE A 58 -18.83 21.81 -1.84
C ILE A 58 -18.09 20.46 -1.84
N ILE A 59 -18.73 19.43 -2.36
CA ILE A 59 -18.11 18.12 -2.51
C ILE A 59 -17.45 18.05 -3.89
N GLY A 60 -16.15 17.81 -3.91
CA GLY A 60 -15.39 17.62 -5.14
C GLY A 60 -14.70 16.26 -5.17
N GLU A 61 -14.33 15.83 -6.36
CA GLU A 61 -13.57 14.60 -6.59
C GLU A 61 -12.09 14.93 -6.78
N VAL A 62 -11.22 14.20 -6.07
CA VAL A 62 -9.76 14.36 -6.21
C VAL A 62 -9.30 13.83 -7.55
N LYS A 63 -8.77 14.71 -8.39
CA LYS A 63 -8.23 14.33 -9.71
C LYS A 63 -6.74 14.04 -9.67
N SER A 64 -5.99 14.82 -8.92
CA SER A 64 -4.54 14.69 -8.82
C SER A 64 -4.05 15.17 -7.45
N VAL A 65 -2.96 14.61 -7.00
CA VAL A 65 -2.36 14.90 -5.70
C VAL A 65 -0.88 15.18 -5.87
N SER A 66 -0.39 16.27 -5.30
CA SER A 66 1.04 16.57 -5.22
C SER A 66 1.53 16.37 -3.79
N VAL A 67 2.17 15.23 -3.55
CA VAL A 67 2.56 14.79 -2.20
C VAL A 67 3.53 15.77 -1.56
N LEU A 68 4.59 16.16 -2.28
CA LEU A 68 5.63 17.05 -1.75
C LEU A 68 5.15 18.48 -1.50
N ARG A 69 4.26 18.98 -2.34
CA ARG A 69 3.69 20.32 -2.20
C ARG A 69 2.49 20.37 -1.27
N GLN A 70 1.99 19.21 -0.86
CA GLN A 70 0.76 19.08 -0.06
C GLN A 70 -0.45 19.76 -0.73
N LEU A 71 -0.51 19.72 -2.07
CA LEU A 71 -1.60 20.28 -2.86
C LEU A 71 -2.45 19.17 -3.47
N VAL A 72 -3.73 19.40 -3.47
CA VAL A 72 -4.74 18.48 -4.02
C VAL A 72 -5.54 19.23 -5.10
N ARG A 73 -5.60 18.65 -6.28
CA ARG A 73 -6.47 19.15 -7.35
C ARG A 73 -7.80 18.45 -7.28
N VAL A 74 -8.83 19.23 -7.03
CA VAL A 74 -10.20 18.76 -6.87
C VAL A 74 -11.02 19.25 -8.04
N VAL A 75 -11.80 18.37 -8.65
CA VAL A 75 -12.81 18.70 -9.65
C VAL A 75 -14.12 18.90 -8.93
N ILE A 76 -14.65 20.09 -9.06
CA ILE A 76 -15.97 20.47 -8.54
C ILE A 76 -16.95 20.40 -9.70
N ASP A 77 -18.01 19.64 -9.53
CA ASP A 77 -19.10 19.54 -10.50
C ASP A 77 -20.24 20.45 -10.05
N ASN A 78 -20.41 21.56 -10.75
CA ASN A 78 -21.49 22.53 -10.49
C ASN A 78 -22.74 22.27 -11.35
N GLY A 79 -22.78 21.13 -12.04
CA GLY A 79 -23.89 20.69 -12.88
C GLY A 79 -23.78 21.08 -14.35
N GLU A 80 -23.23 22.23 -14.67
CA GLU A 80 -23.02 22.69 -16.06
C GLU A 80 -21.53 22.68 -16.46
N GLU A 81 -20.65 23.01 -15.53
CA GLU A 81 -19.22 23.09 -15.76
C GLU A 81 -18.46 22.38 -14.68
N LYS A 82 -17.36 21.71 -15.08
CA LYS A 82 -16.40 21.07 -14.17
C LYS A 82 -15.24 22.03 -13.96
N GLU A 83 -15.12 22.53 -12.76
CA GLU A 83 -14.00 23.40 -12.38
C GLU A 83 -12.91 22.59 -11.69
N LEU A 84 -11.67 22.83 -12.09
CA LEU A 84 -10.50 22.27 -11.42
C LEU A 84 -9.92 23.34 -10.49
N ARG A 85 -9.94 23.06 -9.19
CA ARG A 85 -9.34 23.94 -8.17
C ARG A 85 -8.27 23.22 -7.37
N GLU A 86 -7.25 23.96 -6.96
CA GLU A 86 -6.18 23.46 -6.09
C GLU A 86 -6.43 23.92 -4.65
N TYR A 87 -6.34 22.97 -3.73
CA TYR A 87 -6.47 23.22 -2.30
C TYR A 87 -5.30 22.60 -1.57
N THR A 88 -4.94 23.17 -0.42
CA THR A 88 -3.98 22.53 0.48
C THR A 88 -4.66 21.40 1.26
N VAL A 89 -3.88 20.42 1.68
CA VAL A 89 -4.40 19.29 2.45
C VAL A 89 -5.05 19.76 3.76
N ASP A 90 -4.52 20.83 4.35
CA ASP A 90 -5.03 21.37 5.61
C ASP A 90 -6.40 22.03 5.47
N ASP A 91 -6.73 22.55 4.28
CA ASP A 91 -8.03 23.16 3.99
C ASP A 91 -9.12 22.11 3.73
N LEU A 92 -8.73 20.90 3.33
CA LEU A 92 -9.67 19.84 3.03
C LEU A 92 -10.04 19.06 4.31
N ARG A 93 -11.31 18.84 4.52
CA ARG A 93 -11.78 17.95 5.60
C ARG A 93 -11.72 16.51 5.15
N LEU A 94 -10.64 15.84 5.54
CA LEU A 94 -10.39 14.44 5.26
C LEU A 94 -10.92 13.56 6.38
N LYS A 95 -11.49 12.41 6.02
CA LYS A 95 -11.79 11.36 7.00
C LYS A 95 -10.49 10.66 7.41
N PRO A 96 -10.32 10.31 8.70
CA PRO A 96 -9.17 9.52 9.14
C PRO A 96 -9.09 8.22 8.33
N ARG A 97 -7.92 7.96 7.78
CA ARG A 97 -7.72 6.90 6.81
C ARG A 97 -6.92 5.76 7.39
N GLN A 98 -7.35 4.55 7.12
CA GLN A 98 -6.52 3.37 7.28
C GLN A 98 -5.52 3.28 6.12
N LYS A 99 -4.29 2.85 6.39
CA LYS A 99 -3.27 2.63 5.36
C LYS A 99 -3.87 1.72 4.28
N LYS A 100 -3.97 2.21 3.05
CA LYS A 100 -4.34 1.37 1.91
C LYS A 100 -3.07 0.82 1.29
N ASP A 101 -2.99 -0.48 1.20
CA ASP A 101 -1.94 -1.12 0.42
C ASP A 101 -2.06 -0.73 -1.05
N VAL A 102 -0.94 -0.26 -1.59
CA VAL A 102 -0.85 0.07 -3.00
C VAL A 102 -0.84 -1.24 -3.78
N LYS A 103 -1.88 -1.46 -4.57
CA LYS A 103 -1.96 -2.62 -5.45
C LYS A 103 -1.26 -2.31 -6.76
N LEU A 104 -0.30 -3.15 -7.10
CA LEU A 104 0.32 -3.18 -8.43
C LEU A 104 -0.52 -4.08 -9.34
N THR A 105 -0.63 -3.70 -10.59
CA THR A 105 -1.21 -4.61 -11.58
C THR A 105 -0.22 -5.73 -11.90
N GLU A 106 -0.73 -6.90 -12.27
CA GLU A 106 0.13 -8.03 -12.61
C GLU A 106 1.06 -7.72 -13.78
N GLU A 107 0.62 -6.91 -14.72
CA GLU A 107 1.42 -6.45 -15.86
C GLU A 107 2.58 -5.57 -15.41
N GLU A 108 2.32 -4.57 -14.57
CA GLU A 108 3.35 -3.70 -13.99
C GLU A 108 4.38 -4.49 -13.19
N LEU A 109 3.93 -5.48 -12.44
CA LEU A 109 4.80 -6.33 -11.64
C LEU A 109 5.69 -7.22 -12.53
N ARG A 110 5.14 -7.74 -13.62
CA ARG A 110 5.85 -8.64 -14.54
C ARG A 110 6.95 -7.93 -15.31
N GLU A 111 6.69 -6.72 -15.81
CA GLU A 111 7.66 -5.94 -16.57
C GLU A 111 8.83 -5.43 -15.73
N LEU A 112 8.60 -5.21 -14.44
CA LEU A 112 9.55 -4.55 -13.56
C LEU A 112 10.20 -5.51 -12.55
N LYS A 113 9.79 -6.77 -12.53
CA LYS A 113 10.31 -7.77 -11.58
C LYS A 113 11.83 -7.98 -11.70
N ASP A 114 12.36 -7.86 -12.90
CA ASP A 114 13.79 -8.02 -13.15
C ASP A 114 14.65 -6.88 -12.57
N LEU A 115 14.03 -5.74 -12.24
CA LEU A 115 14.69 -4.59 -11.62
C LEU A 115 14.76 -4.67 -10.11
N GLU A 116 13.93 -5.51 -9.49
CA GLU A 116 14.00 -5.75 -8.05
C GLU A 116 15.28 -6.54 -7.74
N ASP A 117 15.94 -6.15 -6.65
CA ASP A 117 17.16 -6.80 -6.22
C ASP A 117 16.83 -8.24 -5.78
N SER A 118 17.23 -9.23 -6.57
CA SER A 118 17.14 -10.65 -6.24
C SER A 118 18.16 -11.09 -5.19
N GLY A 119 18.86 -10.14 -4.60
CA GLY A 119 19.94 -10.37 -3.65
C GLY A 119 19.51 -10.46 -2.21
N ASP A 120 18.53 -11.25 -1.87
CA ASP A 120 18.44 -11.96 -0.61
C ASP A 120 17.36 -13.04 -0.67
N GLU A 121 17.73 -14.20 -1.18
CA GLU A 121 17.10 -15.44 -0.76
C GLU A 121 17.55 -15.74 0.68
N THR A 122 17.31 -14.83 1.61
CA THR A 122 17.29 -15.21 3.00
C THR A 122 16.01 -15.99 3.22
N MET A 123 16.24 -17.31 3.22
CA MET A 123 15.47 -18.30 3.95
C MET A 123 14.12 -17.75 4.43
N GLU A 124 13.11 -17.94 3.61
CA GLU A 124 11.75 -17.97 4.12
C GLU A 124 11.78 -19.04 5.23
N ASP A 125 11.78 -18.55 6.45
CA ASP A 125 11.44 -19.32 7.61
C ASP A 125 10.01 -19.80 7.38
N LYS A 126 9.88 -20.96 6.75
CA LYS A 126 8.62 -21.65 6.60
C LYS A 126 8.07 -21.80 8.01
N PRO A 127 6.91 -21.24 8.32
CA PRO A 127 6.29 -21.55 9.59
C PRO A 127 6.12 -23.07 9.58
N GLN A 128 6.87 -23.74 10.45
CA GLN A 128 6.67 -25.15 10.72
C GLN A 128 5.22 -25.29 11.18
N GLU A 129 4.44 -25.83 10.29
CA GLU A 129 3.12 -26.33 10.57
C GLU A 129 3.28 -27.35 11.69
N LYS A 130 3.01 -26.91 12.91
CA LYS A 130 2.91 -27.78 14.06
C LYS A 130 1.78 -28.76 13.77
N GLN A 131 2.12 -29.90 13.23
CA GLN A 131 1.26 -31.06 13.24
C GLN A 131 0.88 -31.32 14.70
N GLN A 132 -0.31 -30.86 15.03
CA GLN A 132 -0.99 -31.29 16.24
C GLN A 132 -1.21 -32.80 16.08
N ARG A 133 -0.29 -33.56 16.65
CA ARG A 133 -0.50 -34.97 16.91
C ARG A 133 -1.66 -35.07 17.89
N ASN A 134 -2.81 -35.31 17.33
CA ASN A 134 -4.02 -35.69 18.03
C ASN A 134 -3.73 -37.04 18.75
N ARG A 135 -3.23 -36.95 19.96
CA ARG A 135 -3.16 -38.11 20.83
C ARG A 135 -4.57 -38.38 21.31
N GLY A 136 -5.18 -39.34 20.64
CA GLY A 136 -6.45 -39.89 21.07
C GLY A 136 -6.39 -40.31 22.54
N HIS A 137 -7.19 -39.64 23.31
CA HIS A 137 -7.48 -40.04 24.68
C HIS A 137 -8.32 -41.32 24.59
N ARG A 138 -7.67 -42.47 24.82
CA ARG A 138 -8.37 -43.72 25.04
C ARG A 138 -8.90 -43.66 26.46
N ASP A 139 -10.17 -43.40 26.58
CA ASP A 139 -10.95 -43.63 27.80
C ASP A 139 -10.90 -45.11 28.11
N ASN A 140 -10.12 -45.47 29.08
CA ASN A 140 -10.11 -46.80 29.67
C ASN A 140 -11.23 -46.83 30.68
N LYS A 141 -12.43 -47.23 30.23
CA LYS A 141 -13.53 -47.56 31.09
C LYS A 141 -13.17 -48.87 31.83
N ASN A 142 -12.64 -48.70 33.00
CA ASN A 142 -12.46 -49.81 33.91
C ASN A 142 -13.79 -50.04 34.62
N GLU A 143 -14.54 -50.98 34.10
CA GLU A 143 -15.78 -51.43 34.64
C GLU A 143 -15.46 -52.36 35.84
N TYR A 144 -15.57 -51.80 37.04
CA TYR A 144 -15.61 -52.58 38.26
C TYR A 144 -16.90 -53.38 38.31
N ARG A 145 -16.82 -54.64 37.97
CA ARG A 145 -17.84 -55.63 38.35
C ARG A 145 -17.59 -56.03 39.79
N GLU A 146 -18.39 -55.50 40.70
CA GLU A 146 -18.53 -56.18 41.98
C GLU A 146 -19.37 -57.44 41.75
N GLY A 147 -18.72 -58.54 41.90
CA GLY A 147 -19.39 -59.84 41.98
C GLY A 147 -19.73 -60.21 43.40
N ARG A 148 -20.91 -60.61 43.54
CA ARG A 148 -21.26 -61.58 44.55
C ARG A 148 -21.35 -62.91 43.89
#